data_e9577ace3bac576e08537e3fd18e99dc
#
_entry.id   e9577ace3bac576e08537e3fd18e99dc
#
_cell.length_a   1.000
_cell.length_b   1.000
_cell.length_c   1.000
_cell.angle_alpha   90.00
_cell.angle_beta   90.00
_cell.angle_gamma   90.00
#
_symmetry.space_group_name_H-M   'P 1'
#
loop_
_entity.id
_entity.type
_entity.pdbx_description
1 polymer ?
#
loop_
_entity_poly.entity_id
_entity_poly.type
_entity_poly.pdbx_seq_one_letter_code
_entity_poly.pdbx_strand_id
1 'polypeptide(L)'
;LYIQAPLIGNFVLIVRQHILDSVVSVFIILGMFGLSIISVIIFLYTRYRGFIEKRFLNVAFFLILCGFWCILDSGIYQMYGKQCAEGTLLSFYAFMLMSVPMLHFVQNTVSRSVQWVPQIWIFLLYMNAVLQGCMNLVFKIPFIHMLFITHLLLFTGVISMTYLLWKEYQRNRTQELN
;
A
#
# COMPACT_ATOMS: atom_id res chain seq x y z
N LEU A 1 7.52 0.28 50.29
CA LEU A 1 8.64 -0.11 49.37
C LEU A 1 8.35 -1.33 48.50
N TYR A 2 7.28 -2.09 48.73
CA TYR A 2 6.92 -3.30 47.98
C TYR A 2 6.02 -3.08 46.75
N ILE A 3 5.55 -1.86 46.51
CA ILE A 3 4.61 -1.55 45.41
C ILE A 3 5.33 -1.26 44.10
N GLN A 4 6.63 -0.99 44.10
CA GLN A 4 7.37 -0.63 42.86
C GLN A 4 7.88 -1.82 42.03
N ALA A 5 8.08 -2.99 42.63
CA ALA A 5 8.65 -4.15 41.90
C ALA A 5 7.76 -4.67 40.75
N PRO A 6 6.43 -4.82 40.89
CA PRO A 6 5.59 -5.27 39.77
C PRO A 6 5.44 -4.23 38.65
N LEU A 7 5.53 -2.93 38.98
CA LEU A 7 5.50 -1.86 37.99
C LEU A 7 6.78 -1.84 37.13
N ILE A 8 7.95 -2.08 37.72
CA ILE A 8 9.23 -2.14 37.00
C ILE A 8 9.26 -3.38 36.09
N GLY A 9 8.80 -4.53 36.58
CA GLY A 9 8.71 -5.76 35.78
C GLY A 9 7.81 -5.60 34.55
N ASN A 10 6.64 -4.99 34.70
CA ASN A 10 5.73 -4.69 33.60
C ASN A 10 6.32 -3.67 32.62
N PHE A 11 7.04 -2.66 33.11
CA PHE A 11 7.70 -1.67 32.26
C PHE A 11 8.78 -2.32 31.37
N VAL A 12 9.63 -3.17 31.93
CA VAL A 12 10.68 -3.88 31.17
C VAL A 12 10.07 -4.79 30.10
N LEU A 13 8.96 -5.48 30.41
CA LEU A 13 8.25 -6.31 29.42
C LEU A 13 7.66 -5.47 28.28
N ILE A 14 7.04 -4.34 28.59
CA ILE A 14 6.46 -3.42 27.60
C ILE A 14 7.58 -2.84 26.70
N VAL A 15 8.67 -2.40 27.28
CA VAL A 15 9.82 -1.87 26.50
C VAL A 15 10.43 -2.95 25.62
N ARG A 16 10.60 -4.18 26.12
CA ARG A 16 11.11 -5.30 25.32
C ARG A 16 10.17 -5.63 24.15
N GLN A 17 8.87 -5.64 24.37
CA GLN A 17 7.90 -5.91 23.32
C GLN A 17 7.91 -4.81 22.26
N HIS A 18 7.97 -3.55 22.67
CA HIS A 18 8.10 -2.41 21.74
C HIS A 18 9.38 -2.46 20.91
N ILE A 19 10.49 -2.86 21.50
CA ILE A 19 11.76 -3.03 20.77
C ILE A 19 11.63 -4.15 19.76
N LEU A 20 11.07 -5.30 20.12
CA LEU A 20 10.89 -6.43 19.21
C LEU A 20 9.98 -6.07 18.03
N ASP A 21 8.84 -5.43 18.29
CA ASP A 21 7.90 -4.99 17.25
C ASP A 21 8.56 -3.97 16.30
N SER A 22 9.39 -3.07 16.85
CA SER A 22 10.15 -2.09 16.07
C SER A 22 11.19 -2.76 15.17
N VAL A 23 11.91 -3.78 15.66
CA VAL A 23 12.90 -4.53 14.88
C VAL A 23 12.23 -5.26 13.72
N VAL A 24 11.10 -5.95 13.97
CA VAL A 24 10.34 -6.64 12.92
C VAL A 24 9.87 -5.64 11.85
N SER A 25 9.34 -4.49 12.26
CA SER A 25 8.90 -3.45 11.33
C SER A 25 10.04 -2.95 10.45
N VAL A 26 11.24 -2.73 11.02
CA VAL A 26 12.44 -2.32 10.25
C VAL A 26 12.81 -3.36 9.20
N PHE A 27 12.80 -4.67 9.55
CA PHE A 27 13.11 -5.73 8.58
C PHE A 27 12.09 -5.77 7.44
N ILE A 28 10.80 -5.60 7.74
CA ILE A 28 9.74 -5.56 6.72
C ILE A 28 9.97 -4.36 5.78
N ILE A 29 10.23 -3.17 6.33
CA ILE A 29 10.48 -1.95 5.56
C ILE A 29 11.71 -2.12 4.66
N LEU A 30 12.82 -2.62 5.19
CA LEU A 30 14.04 -2.87 4.42
C LEU A 30 13.80 -3.90 3.31
N GLY A 31 13.02 -4.96 3.59
CA GLY A 31 12.61 -5.96 2.60
C GLY A 31 11.80 -5.33 1.46
N MET A 32 10.83 -4.48 1.77
CA MET A 32 10.02 -3.79 0.76
C MET A 32 10.86 -2.87 -0.13
N PHE A 33 11.73 -2.06 0.45
CA PHE A 33 12.64 -1.21 -0.34
C PHE A 33 13.65 -2.03 -1.15
N GLY A 34 14.19 -3.11 -0.59
CA GLY A 34 15.10 -4.02 -1.30
C GLY A 34 14.42 -4.64 -2.53
N LEU A 35 13.19 -5.17 -2.36
CA LEU A 35 12.40 -5.71 -3.48
C LEU A 35 12.02 -4.64 -4.50
N SER A 36 11.76 -3.41 -4.06
CA SER A 36 11.51 -2.28 -4.96
C SER A 36 12.73 -1.98 -5.83
N ILE A 37 13.93 -1.91 -5.24
CA ILE A 37 15.18 -1.69 -5.98
C ILE A 37 15.39 -2.80 -7.00
N ILE A 38 15.20 -4.06 -6.63
CA ILE A 38 15.30 -5.21 -7.55
C ILE A 38 14.31 -5.04 -8.71
N SER A 39 13.06 -4.66 -8.44
CA SER A 39 12.04 -4.44 -9.46
C SER A 39 12.42 -3.31 -10.44
N VAL A 40 13.03 -2.22 -9.94
CA VAL A 40 13.55 -1.14 -10.77
C VAL A 40 14.73 -1.63 -11.65
N ILE A 41 15.64 -2.40 -11.08
CA ILE A 41 16.79 -2.97 -11.83
C ILE A 41 16.27 -3.86 -12.96
N ILE A 42 15.29 -4.74 -12.69
CA ILE A 42 14.68 -5.60 -13.73
C ILE A 42 14.02 -4.74 -14.81
N PHE A 43 13.29 -3.68 -14.44
CA PHE A 43 12.69 -2.75 -15.40
C PHE A 43 13.75 -2.08 -16.27
N LEU A 44 14.84 -1.58 -15.69
CA LEU A 44 15.93 -0.95 -16.45
C LEU A 44 16.64 -1.94 -17.38
N TYR A 45 16.87 -3.17 -16.91
CA TYR A 45 17.46 -4.24 -17.72
C TYR A 45 16.56 -4.63 -18.91
N THR A 46 15.25 -4.80 -18.69
CA THR A 46 14.30 -5.12 -19.77
C THR A 46 14.20 -3.98 -20.77
N ARG A 47 14.21 -2.74 -20.29
CA ARG A 47 14.22 -1.55 -21.14
C ARG A 47 15.51 -1.47 -22.01
N TYR A 48 16.66 -1.78 -21.41
CA TYR A 48 17.94 -1.84 -22.15
C TYR A 48 17.91 -2.90 -23.25
N ARG A 49 17.24 -4.03 -23.04
CA ARG A 49 17.02 -5.09 -24.01
C ARG A 49 15.97 -4.75 -25.08
N GLY A 50 15.37 -3.57 -25.05
CA GLY A 50 14.34 -3.15 -26.00
C GLY A 50 12.91 -3.58 -25.63
N PHE A 51 12.71 -4.24 -24.48
CA PHE A 51 11.39 -4.60 -23.96
C PHE A 51 10.95 -3.59 -22.90
N ILE A 52 9.78 -2.97 -23.06
CA ILE A 52 9.25 -2.00 -22.08
C ILE A 52 8.22 -2.71 -21.19
N GLU A 53 8.69 -3.36 -20.14
CA GLU A 53 7.83 -4.06 -19.16
C GLU A 53 7.47 -3.14 -18.00
N LYS A 54 6.48 -2.24 -18.22
CA LYS A 54 5.98 -1.29 -17.20
C LYS A 54 5.47 -1.97 -15.92
N ARG A 55 5.17 -3.27 -15.98
CA ARG A 55 4.70 -4.05 -14.84
C ARG A 55 5.66 -4.01 -13.66
N PHE A 56 6.96 -4.15 -13.92
CA PHE A 56 7.98 -4.10 -12.86
C PHE A 56 8.08 -2.73 -12.20
N LEU A 57 7.90 -1.65 -12.97
CA LEU A 57 7.88 -0.30 -12.43
C LEU A 57 6.68 -0.09 -11.50
N ASN A 58 5.50 -0.60 -11.86
CA ASN A 58 4.30 -0.52 -11.01
C ASN A 58 4.47 -1.29 -9.71
N VAL A 59 5.09 -2.48 -9.75
CA VAL A 59 5.43 -3.25 -8.53
C VAL A 59 6.41 -2.47 -7.66
N ALA A 60 7.42 -1.83 -8.24
CA ALA A 60 8.37 -1.00 -7.50
C ALA A 60 7.67 0.16 -6.78
N PHE A 61 6.80 0.90 -7.46
CA PHE A 61 6.02 1.98 -6.85
C PHE A 61 5.10 1.50 -5.73
N PHE A 62 4.44 0.35 -5.93
CA PHE A 62 3.62 -0.26 -4.88
C PHE A 62 4.44 -0.55 -3.62
N LEU A 63 5.60 -1.19 -3.78
CA LEU A 63 6.48 -1.54 -2.66
C LEU A 63 7.05 -0.30 -1.95
N ILE A 64 7.38 0.78 -2.69
CA ILE A 64 7.80 2.05 -2.10
C ILE A 64 6.68 2.64 -1.25
N LEU A 65 5.46 2.70 -1.76
CA LEU A 65 4.32 3.26 -1.02
C LEU A 65 3.98 2.42 0.21
N CYS A 66 4.03 1.08 0.10
CA CYS A 66 3.86 0.19 1.24
C CYS A 66 4.95 0.40 2.31
N GLY A 67 6.23 0.47 1.89
CA GLY A 67 7.34 0.72 2.79
C GLY A 67 7.22 2.08 3.48
N PHE A 68 6.82 3.10 2.74
CA PHE A 68 6.58 4.44 3.26
C PHE A 68 5.42 4.47 4.25
N TRP A 69 4.30 3.82 3.92
CA TRP A 69 3.18 3.66 4.86
C TRP A 69 3.61 2.94 6.14
N CYS A 70 4.35 1.83 6.02
CA CYS A 70 4.88 1.10 7.19
C CYS A 70 5.80 1.96 8.07
N ILE A 71 6.62 2.86 7.49
CA ILE A 71 7.44 3.80 8.27
C ILE A 71 6.55 4.74 9.08
N LEU A 72 5.55 5.35 8.45
CA LEU A 72 4.67 6.32 9.08
C LEU A 72 3.76 5.70 10.15
N ASP A 73 3.36 4.44 9.94
CA ASP A 73 2.52 3.69 10.89
C ASP A 73 3.34 2.99 11.98
N SER A 74 4.67 2.95 11.84
CA SER A 74 5.54 2.30 12.82
C SER A 74 5.59 3.04 14.15
N GLY A 75 5.66 2.29 15.26
CA GLY A 75 5.88 2.85 16.59
C GLY A 75 7.15 3.71 16.69
N ILE A 76 8.13 3.48 15.82
CA ILE A 76 9.37 4.28 15.75
C ILE A 76 9.05 5.72 15.36
N TYR A 77 8.26 5.95 14.32
CA TYR A 77 7.87 7.28 13.90
C TYR A 77 7.04 7.99 14.98
N GLN A 78 6.13 7.23 15.64
CA GLN A 78 5.30 7.76 16.73
C GLN A 78 6.12 8.15 17.97
N MET A 79 7.25 7.48 18.23
CA MET A 79 8.16 7.80 19.35
C MET A 79 8.99 9.06 19.09
N TYR A 80 9.45 9.28 17.86
CA TYR A 80 10.31 10.42 17.50
C TYR A 80 9.53 11.65 17.05
N GLY A 81 8.34 11.47 16.49
CA GLY A 81 7.45 12.56 16.08
C GLY A 81 6.55 12.94 17.25
N LYS A 82 6.65 14.19 17.75
CA LYS A 82 5.48 14.79 18.37
C LYS A 82 4.33 14.52 17.43
N GLN A 83 3.20 14.00 17.94
CA GLN A 83 1.99 13.65 17.17
C GLN A 83 1.71 14.70 16.08
N CYS A 84 2.45 14.64 14.96
CA CYS A 84 2.25 15.56 13.88
C CYS A 84 1.03 15.05 13.12
N ALA A 85 -0.05 15.81 13.19
CA ALA A 85 -1.25 15.60 12.38
C ALA A 85 -0.89 15.36 10.89
N GLU A 86 0.20 15.95 10.44
CA GLU A 86 0.79 15.76 9.11
C GLU A 86 1.24 14.33 8.82
N GLY A 87 1.88 13.64 9.79
CA GLY A 87 2.31 12.26 9.62
C GLY A 87 1.15 11.28 9.48
N THR A 88 0.10 11.48 10.27
CA THR A 88 -1.14 10.69 10.17
C THR A 88 -1.83 10.92 8.83
N LEU A 89 -1.91 12.17 8.38
CA LEU A 89 -2.46 12.53 7.09
C LEU A 89 -1.69 11.85 5.94
N LEU A 90 -0.37 11.91 6.00
CA LEU A 90 0.51 11.32 4.99
C LEU A 90 0.42 9.79 4.97
N SER A 91 0.33 9.13 6.13
CA SER A 91 0.07 7.70 6.27
C SER A 91 -1.23 7.30 5.58
N PHE A 92 -2.29 8.07 5.79
CA PHE A 92 -3.59 7.85 5.16
C PHE A 92 -3.52 7.92 3.63
N TYR A 93 -2.87 8.95 3.09
CA TYR A 93 -2.71 9.08 1.64
C TYR A 93 -1.83 7.99 1.05
N ALA A 94 -0.75 7.61 1.73
CA ALA A 94 0.09 6.50 1.31
C ALA A 94 -0.71 5.19 1.22
N PHE A 95 -1.54 4.91 2.24
CA PHE A 95 -2.44 3.75 2.26
C PHE A 95 -3.46 3.77 1.12
N MET A 96 -4.13 4.90 0.89
CA MET A 96 -5.10 5.03 -0.20
C MET A 96 -4.47 4.84 -1.58
N LEU A 97 -3.28 5.43 -1.79
CA LEU A 97 -2.65 5.47 -3.10
C LEU A 97 -1.83 4.22 -3.43
N MET A 98 -1.49 3.37 -2.44
CA MET A 98 -0.70 2.16 -2.71
C MET A 98 -1.40 1.17 -3.65
N SER A 99 -2.74 1.20 -3.72
CA SER A 99 -3.50 0.34 -4.63
C SER A 99 -3.43 0.78 -6.10
N VAL A 100 -3.12 2.06 -6.37
CA VAL A 100 -3.07 2.61 -7.73
C VAL A 100 -2.00 1.93 -8.60
N PRO A 101 -0.74 1.77 -8.16
CA PRO A 101 0.27 1.01 -8.91
C PRO A 101 -0.15 -0.44 -9.20
N MET A 102 -0.83 -1.09 -8.25
CA MET A 102 -1.33 -2.46 -8.47
C MET A 102 -2.43 -2.51 -9.54
N LEU A 103 -3.32 -1.54 -9.57
CA LEU A 103 -4.32 -1.42 -10.64
C LEU A 103 -3.67 -1.17 -12.00
N HIS A 104 -2.62 -0.35 -12.07
CA HIS A 104 -1.82 -0.18 -13.29
C HIS A 104 -1.10 -1.47 -13.69
N PHE A 105 -0.62 -2.26 -12.72
CA PHE A 105 -0.06 -3.59 -13.00
C PHE A 105 -1.11 -4.49 -13.65
N VAL A 106 -2.32 -4.58 -13.07
CA VAL A 106 -3.43 -5.36 -13.63
C VAL A 106 -3.80 -4.83 -15.03
N GLN A 107 -3.93 -3.52 -15.20
CA GLN A 107 -4.22 -2.89 -16.49
C GLN A 107 -3.21 -3.29 -17.58
N ASN A 108 -1.92 -3.35 -17.25
CA ASN A 108 -0.87 -3.75 -18.18
C ASN A 108 -0.79 -5.28 -18.40
N THR A 109 -1.52 -6.06 -17.62
CA THR A 109 -1.54 -7.53 -17.69
C THR A 109 -2.74 -8.05 -18.48
N VAL A 110 -3.88 -7.36 -18.39
CA VAL A 110 -5.12 -7.77 -19.06
C VAL A 110 -5.18 -7.30 -20.51
N SER A 111 -6.01 -7.96 -21.32
CA SER A 111 -6.22 -7.59 -22.72
C SER A 111 -6.85 -6.20 -22.87
N ARG A 112 -6.60 -5.55 -24.01
CA ARG A 112 -7.09 -4.17 -24.29
C ARG A 112 -8.60 -4.02 -24.14
N SER A 113 -9.38 -5.06 -24.43
CA SER A 113 -10.85 -5.03 -24.37
C SER A 113 -11.42 -4.82 -22.96
N VAL A 114 -10.64 -5.14 -21.91
CA VAL A 114 -11.10 -5.04 -20.51
C VAL A 114 -10.27 -4.06 -19.67
N GLN A 115 -9.33 -3.34 -20.26
CA GLN A 115 -8.48 -2.35 -19.56
C GLN A 115 -9.26 -1.16 -18.98
N TRP A 116 -10.48 -0.93 -19.44
CA TRP A 116 -11.36 0.11 -18.91
C TRP A 116 -11.76 -0.16 -17.45
N VAL A 117 -11.82 -1.44 -17.04
CA VAL A 117 -12.21 -1.80 -15.65
C VAL A 117 -11.19 -1.30 -14.62
N PRO A 118 -9.88 -1.63 -14.71
CA PRO A 118 -8.88 -1.03 -13.81
C PRO A 118 -8.83 0.49 -13.90
N GLN A 119 -9.07 1.10 -15.07
CA GLN A 119 -9.10 2.56 -15.23
C GLN A 119 -10.19 3.22 -14.40
N ILE A 120 -11.41 2.64 -14.41
CA ILE A 120 -12.50 3.14 -13.55
C ILE A 120 -12.10 3.06 -12.08
N TRP A 121 -11.49 1.96 -11.63
CA TRP A 121 -11.06 1.82 -10.25
C TRP A 121 -9.95 2.82 -9.87
N ILE A 122 -8.98 3.07 -10.76
CA ILE A 122 -7.96 4.11 -10.57
C ILE A 122 -8.63 5.49 -10.41
N PHE A 123 -9.58 5.80 -11.28
CA PHE A 123 -10.33 7.06 -11.21
C PHE A 123 -11.10 7.18 -9.89
N LEU A 124 -11.81 6.12 -9.47
CA LEU A 124 -12.55 6.11 -8.20
C LEU A 124 -11.63 6.31 -6.99
N LEU A 125 -10.43 5.72 -6.99
CA LEU A 125 -9.48 5.90 -5.91
C LEU A 125 -8.95 7.33 -5.84
N TYR A 126 -8.62 7.94 -6.98
CA TYR A 126 -8.21 9.35 -7.02
C TYR A 126 -9.35 10.28 -6.57
N MET A 127 -10.57 10.04 -7.05
CA MET A 127 -11.74 10.81 -6.62
C MET A 127 -11.98 10.68 -5.11
N ASN A 128 -11.86 9.46 -4.56
CA ASN A 128 -11.97 9.23 -3.13
C ASN A 128 -10.88 10.01 -2.34
N ALA A 129 -9.63 9.97 -2.80
CA ALA A 129 -8.53 10.69 -2.15
C ALA A 129 -8.76 12.22 -2.16
N VAL A 130 -9.18 12.77 -3.30
CA VAL A 130 -9.50 14.20 -3.44
C VAL A 130 -10.69 14.58 -2.57
N LEU A 131 -11.77 13.79 -2.61
CA LEU A 131 -12.99 14.05 -1.82
C LEU A 131 -12.66 14.06 -0.33
N GLN A 132 -11.93 13.07 0.17
CA GLN A 132 -11.54 13.00 1.58
C GLN A 132 -10.61 14.15 1.98
N GLY A 133 -9.69 14.55 1.10
CA GLY A 133 -8.87 15.73 1.30
C GLY A 133 -9.69 17.00 1.42
N CYS A 134 -10.64 17.22 0.53
CA CYS A 134 -11.56 18.35 0.58
C CYS A 134 -12.42 18.34 1.86
N MET A 135 -12.96 17.18 2.22
CA MET A 135 -13.77 17.04 3.45
C MET A 135 -12.95 17.32 4.71
N ASN A 136 -11.70 16.90 4.74
CA ASN A 136 -10.82 17.19 5.87
C ASN A 136 -10.44 18.69 5.93
N LEU A 137 -10.04 19.29 4.80
CA LEU A 137 -9.57 20.68 4.75
C LEU A 137 -10.71 21.67 4.95
N VAL A 138 -11.85 21.48 4.28
CA VAL A 138 -12.98 22.43 4.29
C VAL A 138 -13.88 22.20 5.49
N PHE A 139 -14.30 20.97 5.71
CA PHE A 139 -15.30 20.63 6.75
C PHE A 139 -14.68 20.17 8.07
N LYS A 140 -13.34 20.07 8.14
CA LYS A 140 -12.61 19.61 9.33
C LYS A 140 -13.02 18.21 9.80
N ILE A 141 -13.56 17.37 8.90
CA ILE A 141 -13.96 16.00 9.20
C ILE A 141 -12.70 15.13 9.28
N PRO A 142 -12.44 14.43 10.41
CA PRO A 142 -11.28 13.55 10.53
C PRO A 142 -11.34 12.39 9.54
N PHE A 143 -10.21 12.00 8.95
CA PHE A 143 -10.09 10.89 8.00
C PHE A 143 -10.64 9.56 8.55
N ILE A 144 -10.54 9.34 9.86
CA ILE A 144 -11.00 8.10 10.51
C ILE A 144 -12.50 7.84 10.27
N HIS A 145 -13.31 8.89 10.17
CA HIS A 145 -14.75 8.75 9.87
C HIS A 145 -15.03 8.33 8.42
N MET A 146 -14.09 8.61 7.53
CA MET A 146 -14.19 8.28 6.10
C MET A 146 -13.46 6.97 5.75
N LEU A 147 -12.76 6.37 6.72
CA LEU A 147 -11.96 5.16 6.55
C LEU A 147 -12.80 4.00 6.02
N PHE A 148 -14.04 3.86 6.49
CA PHE A 148 -14.95 2.81 6.05
C PHE A 148 -15.20 2.85 4.53
N ILE A 149 -15.38 4.04 3.96
CA ILE A 149 -15.59 4.21 2.51
C ILE A 149 -14.36 3.74 1.75
N THR A 150 -13.17 4.11 2.21
CA THR A 150 -11.91 3.68 1.61
C THR A 150 -11.74 2.16 1.66
N HIS A 151 -11.99 1.53 2.80
CA HIS A 151 -11.90 0.07 2.92
C HIS A 151 -12.90 -0.65 2.03
N LEU A 152 -14.13 -0.17 1.96
CA LEU A 152 -15.15 -0.73 1.07
C LEU A 152 -14.72 -0.64 -0.40
N LEU A 153 -14.18 0.53 -0.80
CA LEU A 153 -13.67 0.74 -2.16
C LEU A 153 -12.49 -0.19 -2.47
N LEU A 154 -11.52 -0.30 -1.55
CA LEU A 154 -10.38 -1.20 -1.71
C LEU A 154 -10.81 -2.66 -1.79
N PHE A 155 -11.69 -3.11 -0.91
CA PHE A 155 -12.17 -4.48 -0.86
C PHE A 155 -12.93 -4.86 -2.14
N THR A 156 -13.87 -4.03 -2.57
CA THR A 156 -14.61 -4.26 -3.83
C THR A 156 -13.70 -4.20 -5.05
N GLY A 157 -12.68 -3.31 -5.03
CA GLY A 157 -11.65 -3.23 -6.05
C GLY A 157 -10.82 -4.52 -6.16
N VAL A 158 -10.36 -5.07 -5.03
CA VAL A 158 -9.60 -6.34 -5.00
C VAL A 158 -10.44 -7.49 -5.56
N ILE A 159 -11.70 -7.61 -5.14
CA ILE A 159 -12.60 -8.66 -5.66
C ILE A 159 -12.77 -8.51 -7.19
N SER A 160 -13.03 -7.29 -7.66
CA SER A 160 -13.23 -7.01 -9.09
C SER A 160 -11.99 -7.34 -9.91
N MET A 161 -10.79 -7.00 -9.43
CA MET A 161 -9.53 -7.29 -10.11
C MET A 161 -9.20 -8.78 -10.09
N THR A 162 -9.44 -9.46 -8.98
CA THR A 162 -9.24 -10.92 -8.87
C THR A 162 -10.14 -11.66 -9.86
N TYR A 163 -11.41 -11.27 -9.92
CA TYR A 163 -12.36 -11.84 -10.89
C TYR A 163 -11.92 -11.59 -12.34
N LEU A 164 -11.47 -10.35 -12.64
CA LEU A 164 -10.98 -9.98 -13.96
C LEU A 164 -9.78 -10.81 -14.39
N LEU A 165 -8.78 -10.96 -13.53
CA LEU A 165 -7.58 -11.75 -13.77
C LEU A 165 -7.91 -13.24 -13.95
N TRP A 166 -8.82 -13.77 -13.13
CA TRP A 166 -9.27 -15.15 -13.24
C TRP A 166 -9.98 -15.40 -14.58
N LYS A 167 -10.87 -14.51 -15.00
CA LYS A 167 -11.56 -14.61 -16.30
C LYS A 167 -10.59 -14.55 -17.48
N GLU A 168 -9.59 -13.67 -17.40
CA GLU A 168 -8.56 -13.52 -18.42
C GLU A 168 -7.67 -14.77 -18.50
N TYR A 169 -7.30 -15.35 -17.35
CA TYR A 169 -6.56 -16.59 -17.27
C TYR A 169 -7.33 -17.75 -17.94
N GLN A 170 -8.62 -17.90 -17.65
CA GLN A 170 -9.47 -18.92 -18.26
C GLN A 170 -9.52 -18.76 -19.79
N ARG A 171 -9.64 -17.52 -20.27
CA ARG A 171 -9.69 -17.22 -21.71
C ARG A 171 -8.39 -17.63 -22.42
N ASN A 172 -7.26 -17.30 -21.84
CA ASN A 172 -5.95 -17.63 -22.42
C ASN A 172 -5.73 -19.14 -22.44
N ARG A 173 -6.10 -19.85 -21.38
CA ARG A 173 -6.01 -21.32 -21.32
C ARG A 173 -6.85 -22.01 -22.41
N THR A 174 -8.03 -21.49 -22.72
CA THR A 174 -8.89 -22.05 -23.77
C THR A 174 -8.31 -21.82 -25.17
N GLN A 175 -7.58 -20.72 -25.38
CA GLN A 175 -6.89 -20.44 -26.65
C GLN A 175 -5.64 -21.30 -26.89
N GLU A 176 -4.97 -21.77 -25.83
CA GLU A 176 -3.82 -22.68 -25.93
C GLU A 176 -4.21 -24.12 -26.22
N LEU A 177 -5.47 -24.50 -25.96
CA LEU A 177 -5.99 -25.87 -26.15
C LEU A 177 -6.67 -26.10 -27.52
N ASN A 178 -6.87 -25.04 -28.29
CA ASN A 178 -7.41 -25.05 -29.68
C ASN A 178 -6.32 -24.74 -30.69
#